data_c9ea6c7333aa75340b5f7abbfe73b4b7
#
_entry.id   c9ea6c7333aa75340b5f7abbfe73b4b7
#
_cell.length_a   1.000
_cell.length_b   1.000
_cell.length_c   1.000
_cell.angle_alpha   90.00
_cell.angle_beta   90.00
_cell.angle_gamma   90.00
#
_symmetry.space_group_name_H-M   'P 1'
#
loop_
_entity.id
_entity.type
_entity.pdbx_description
1 polymer ?
#
loop_
_entity_poly.entity_id
_entity_poly.type
_entity_poly.pdbx_seq_one_letter_code
_entity_poly.pdbx_strand_id
1 'polypeptide(L)'
;SLLSRLLLVLAILLFSGALASANPVIYKSGNPSKGKKIVFVASDHEYRAEETLPALARILAVHHGFDCTVLFGLNGNGEIEAGASNIPGLEALKDADGTVIFTRFLALPVEQMKHIDDYLNRAGPVVGLRTSTHGFNYKNEKDPYYKYHFRYTGKDYQSGFGHQVLGQSWVGHYGRNHQQSTR
;
A
#
# COMPACT_ATOMS: atom_id res chain seq x y z
N SER A 1 -41.21 24.24 -20.76
CA SER A 1 -40.89 25.52 -20.14
C SER A 1 -39.39 25.61 -19.81
N LEU A 2 -38.85 26.79 -19.67
CA LEU A 2 -37.45 27.03 -19.38
C LEU A 2 -37.01 26.31 -18.06
N LEU A 3 -37.91 26.24 -17.10
CA LEU A 3 -37.71 25.59 -15.79
C LEU A 3 -37.49 24.07 -15.91
N SER A 4 -38.21 23.39 -16.79
CA SER A 4 -38.06 21.94 -17.01
C SER A 4 -36.76 21.57 -17.71
N ARG A 5 -36.27 22.47 -18.56
CA ARG A 5 -34.94 22.30 -19.21
C ARG A 5 -33.80 22.56 -18.24
N LEU A 6 -33.93 23.50 -17.32
CA LEU A 6 -32.92 23.79 -16.29
C LEU A 6 -32.82 22.65 -15.26
N LEU A 7 -33.94 22.04 -14.87
CA LEU A 7 -33.96 20.86 -13.97
C LEU A 7 -33.35 19.62 -14.62
N LEU A 8 -33.50 19.44 -15.93
CA LEU A 8 -32.88 18.32 -16.66
C LEU A 8 -31.36 18.47 -16.77
N VAL A 9 -30.85 19.69 -16.96
CA VAL A 9 -29.41 19.99 -17.01
C VAL A 9 -28.78 19.85 -15.62
N LEU A 10 -29.48 20.24 -14.56
CA LEU A 10 -29.00 20.08 -13.19
C LEU A 10 -28.94 18.60 -12.76
N ALA A 11 -29.89 17.76 -13.22
CA ALA A 11 -29.88 16.32 -12.96
C ALA A 11 -28.72 15.59 -13.68
N ILE A 12 -28.29 16.07 -14.84
CA ILE A 12 -27.17 15.51 -15.59
C ILE A 12 -25.81 15.86 -14.93
N LEU A 13 -25.71 17.02 -14.28
CA LEU A 13 -24.50 17.44 -13.57
C LEU A 13 -24.28 16.73 -12.22
N LEU A 14 -25.31 16.07 -11.67
CA LEU A 14 -25.20 15.28 -10.43
C LEU A 14 -24.83 13.81 -10.65
N PHE A 15 -24.76 13.36 -11.91
CA PHE A 15 -24.16 12.08 -12.26
C PHE A 15 -22.63 12.23 -12.42
N SER A 16 -21.97 12.78 -11.41
CA SER A 16 -20.55 12.57 -11.20
C SER A 16 -20.38 11.08 -10.96
N GLY A 17 -20.06 10.33 -12.01
CA GLY A 17 -19.78 8.92 -11.89
C GLY A 17 -18.76 8.72 -10.77
N ALA A 18 -19.17 8.12 -9.69
CA ALA A 18 -18.23 7.55 -8.75
C ALA A 18 -17.41 6.56 -9.58
N LEU A 19 -16.16 6.94 -9.91
CA LEU A 19 -15.18 6.01 -10.44
C LEU A 19 -15.20 4.83 -9.49
N ALA A 20 -15.58 3.67 -9.98
CA ALA A 20 -15.55 2.44 -9.20
C ALA A 20 -14.09 2.19 -8.84
N SER A 21 -13.65 2.71 -7.70
CA SER A 21 -12.37 2.36 -7.12
C SER A 21 -12.46 0.89 -6.72
N ALA A 22 -11.46 0.10 -7.08
CA ALA A 22 -11.38 -1.27 -6.61
C ALA A 22 -11.46 -1.26 -5.07
N ASN A 23 -12.52 -1.86 -4.55
CA ASN A 23 -12.71 -1.94 -3.11
C ASN A 23 -11.62 -2.79 -2.48
N PRO A 24 -11.18 -2.49 -1.25
CA PRO A 24 -10.30 -3.36 -0.51
C PRO A 24 -10.93 -4.75 -0.37
N VAL A 25 -10.10 -5.79 -0.46
CA VAL A 25 -10.57 -7.15 -0.18
C VAL A 25 -10.52 -7.38 1.32
N ILE A 26 -11.65 -7.79 1.89
CA ILE A 26 -11.80 -7.96 3.34
C ILE A 26 -12.07 -9.44 3.66
N TYR A 27 -11.23 -10.00 4.52
CA TYR A 27 -11.43 -11.33 5.10
C TYR A 27 -11.69 -11.16 6.60
N LYS A 28 -12.89 -11.56 7.02
CA LYS A 28 -13.28 -11.53 8.43
C LYS A 28 -12.95 -12.87 9.11
N SER A 29 -12.46 -12.78 10.34
CA SER A 29 -12.34 -13.95 11.18
C SER A 29 -13.71 -14.50 11.53
N GLY A 30 -13.82 -15.81 11.64
CA GLY A 30 -15.05 -16.46 12.15
C GLY A 30 -15.32 -16.19 13.63
N ASN A 31 -14.40 -15.50 14.34
CA ASN A 31 -14.51 -15.19 15.77
C ASN A 31 -14.33 -13.68 16.04
N PRO A 32 -15.42 -12.91 16.01
CA PRO A 32 -15.38 -11.45 16.11
C PRO A 32 -14.83 -10.90 17.45
N SER A 33 -14.73 -11.74 18.48
CA SER A 33 -14.26 -11.29 19.81
C SER A 33 -12.74 -11.28 19.99
N LYS A 34 -11.96 -11.76 19.02
CA LYS A 34 -10.50 -11.90 19.09
C LYS A 34 -9.76 -11.33 17.88
N GLY A 35 -10.45 -10.83 16.87
CA GLY A 35 -9.86 -10.43 15.60
C GLY A 35 -8.99 -9.19 15.73
N LYS A 36 -7.68 -9.38 15.85
CA LYS A 36 -6.75 -8.30 15.57
C LYS A 36 -6.82 -7.92 14.10
N LYS A 37 -6.72 -6.62 13.82
CA LYS A 37 -6.85 -6.06 12.49
C LYS A 37 -5.50 -5.98 11.80
N ILE A 38 -5.33 -6.69 10.70
CA ILE A 38 -4.12 -6.64 9.88
C ILE A 38 -4.45 -6.00 8.53
N VAL A 39 -3.69 -4.97 8.16
CA VAL A 39 -3.78 -4.33 6.84
C VAL A 39 -2.62 -4.81 5.98
N PHE A 40 -2.93 -5.27 4.79
CA PHE A 40 -1.98 -5.72 3.77
C PHE A 40 -1.90 -4.68 2.67
N VAL A 41 -0.69 -4.30 2.28
CA VAL A 41 -0.44 -3.29 1.25
C VAL A 41 0.29 -3.95 0.08
N ALA A 42 -0.43 -4.19 -1.01
CA ALA A 42 0.03 -4.92 -2.19
C ALA A 42 0.27 -3.96 -3.37
N SER A 43 1.52 -3.63 -3.64
CA SER A 43 1.91 -2.91 -4.87
C SER A 43 3.37 -3.18 -5.20
N ASP A 44 3.67 -4.41 -5.57
CA ASP A 44 4.96 -4.86 -6.09
C ASP A 44 4.77 -5.35 -7.53
N HIS A 45 5.65 -4.98 -8.44
CA HIS A 45 5.56 -5.35 -9.85
C HIS A 45 6.54 -6.48 -10.27
N GLU A 46 7.10 -7.21 -9.29
CA GLU A 46 8.09 -8.25 -9.55
C GLU A 46 7.67 -9.63 -9.04
N TYR A 47 6.93 -9.70 -7.94
CA TYR A 47 6.64 -10.95 -7.23
C TYR A 47 5.15 -11.21 -6.98
N ARG A 48 4.26 -10.58 -7.73
CA ARG A 48 2.81 -10.80 -7.70
C ARG A 48 2.21 -10.63 -6.28
N ALA A 49 2.50 -9.48 -5.68
CA ALA A 49 1.96 -9.12 -4.36
C ALA A 49 0.42 -9.15 -4.34
N GLU A 50 -0.21 -8.78 -5.47
CA GLU A 50 -1.66 -8.76 -5.68
C GLU A 50 -2.32 -10.15 -5.60
N GLU A 51 -1.55 -11.22 -5.70
CA GLU A 51 -2.03 -12.60 -5.51
C GLU A 51 -1.60 -13.16 -4.15
N THR A 52 -0.36 -12.90 -3.78
CA THR A 52 0.25 -13.47 -2.57
C THR A 52 -0.41 -12.93 -1.30
N LEU A 53 -0.66 -11.60 -1.23
CA LEU A 53 -1.20 -11.01 -0.01
C LEU A 53 -2.67 -11.37 0.24
N PRO A 54 -3.58 -11.43 -0.75
CA PRO A 54 -4.93 -11.96 -0.52
C PRO A 54 -4.94 -13.41 -0.03
N ALA A 55 -4.06 -14.25 -0.57
CA ALA A 55 -3.94 -15.65 -0.13
C ALA A 55 -3.50 -15.74 1.34
N LEU A 56 -2.47 -14.97 1.72
CA LEU A 56 -1.98 -14.89 3.10
C LEU A 56 -3.05 -14.33 4.05
N ALA A 57 -3.71 -13.24 3.65
CA ALA A 57 -4.78 -12.62 4.43
C ALA A 57 -5.92 -13.59 4.71
N ARG A 58 -6.33 -14.38 3.69
CA ARG A 58 -7.35 -15.43 3.83
C ARG A 58 -6.93 -16.51 4.82
N ILE A 59 -5.68 -16.99 4.75
CA ILE A 59 -5.14 -17.98 5.68
C ILE A 59 -5.19 -17.45 7.11
N LEU A 60 -4.73 -16.22 7.34
CA LEU A 60 -4.72 -15.61 8.67
C LEU A 60 -6.14 -15.39 9.22
N ALA A 61 -7.09 -15.01 8.37
CA ALA A 61 -8.47 -14.84 8.81
C ALA A 61 -9.13 -16.18 9.16
N VAL A 62 -9.02 -17.18 8.27
CA VAL A 62 -9.73 -18.47 8.41
C VAL A 62 -9.14 -19.32 9.55
N HIS A 63 -7.80 -19.37 9.63
CA HIS A 63 -7.12 -20.31 10.53
C HIS A 63 -6.56 -19.69 11.81
N HIS A 64 -6.35 -18.36 11.81
CA HIS A 64 -5.68 -17.68 12.93
C HIS A 64 -6.51 -16.58 13.59
N GLY A 65 -7.73 -16.32 13.10
CA GLY A 65 -8.68 -15.42 13.75
C GLY A 65 -8.39 -13.93 13.58
N PHE A 66 -7.64 -13.52 12.53
CA PHE A 66 -7.38 -12.12 12.22
C PHE A 66 -8.48 -11.54 11.33
N ASP A 67 -8.80 -10.26 11.53
CA ASP A 67 -9.55 -9.47 10.56
C ASP A 67 -8.55 -8.82 9.59
N CYS A 68 -8.61 -9.20 8.32
CA CYS A 68 -7.63 -8.81 7.32
C CYS A 68 -8.25 -7.92 6.24
N THR A 69 -7.59 -6.79 5.94
CA THR A 69 -7.94 -5.88 4.85
C THR A 69 -6.76 -5.83 3.87
N VAL A 70 -7.00 -6.12 2.60
CA VAL A 70 -5.96 -6.06 1.55
C VAL A 70 -6.22 -4.87 0.65
N LEU A 71 -5.23 -4.00 0.54
CA LEU A 71 -5.21 -2.79 -0.28
C LEU A 71 -4.27 -3.00 -1.46
N PHE A 72 -4.65 -2.47 -2.62
CA PHE A 72 -3.91 -2.67 -3.87
C PHE A 72 -3.49 -1.35 -4.49
N GLY A 73 -2.38 -1.39 -5.22
CA GLY A 73 -2.04 -0.35 -6.18
C GLY A 73 -3.02 -0.34 -7.33
N LEU A 74 -3.57 0.84 -7.65
CA LEU A 74 -4.56 1.02 -8.70
C LEU A 74 -4.08 1.97 -9.78
N ASN A 75 -4.43 1.67 -11.05
CA ASN A 75 -4.24 2.58 -12.17
C ASN A 75 -5.30 3.70 -12.20
N GLY A 76 -5.23 4.58 -13.19
CA GLY A 76 -6.15 5.69 -13.37
C GLY A 76 -7.61 5.28 -13.63
N ASN A 77 -7.86 4.03 -14.01
CA ASN A 77 -9.20 3.48 -14.22
C ASN A 77 -9.76 2.78 -12.95
N GLY A 78 -9.00 2.75 -11.85
CA GLY A 78 -9.39 2.06 -10.63
C GLY A 78 -9.19 0.54 -10.67
N GLU A 79 -8.43 0.02 -11.64
CA GLU A 79 -8.08 -1.39 -11.76
C GLU A 79 -6.77 -1.69 -11.01
N ILE A 80 -6.63 -2.91 -10.52
CA ILE A 80 -5.39 -3.36 -9.86
C ILE A 80 -4.23 -3.31 -10.85
N GLU A 81 -3.20 -2.56 -10.51
CA GLU A 81 -1.97 -2.46 -11.29
C GLU A 81 -0.76 -2.66 -10.38
N ALA A 82 0.01 -3.70 -10.68
CA ALA A 82 1.21 -4.03 -9.94
C ALA A 82 2.24 -2.88 -9.98
N GLY A 83 2.68 -2.40 -8.81
CA GLY A 83 3.64 -1.31 -8.68
C GLY A 83 3.04 0.10 -8.84
N ALA A 84 1.72 0.24 -8.96
CA ALA A 84 1.09 1.56 -9.01
C ALA A 84 1.29 2.34 -7.72
N SER A 85 1.63 3.62 -7.84
CA SER A 85 1.81 4.55 -6.71
C SER A 85 0.52 5.25 -6.32
N ASN A 86 -0.59 4.51 -6.27
CA ASN A 86 -1.90 4.97 -5.83
C ASN A 86 -2.59 3.82 -5.12
N ILE A 87 -2.75 3.90 -3.80
CA ILE A 87 -3.31 2.84 -2.96
C ILE A 87 -4.44 3.42 -2.11
N PRO A 88 -5.67 3.47 -2.62
CA PRO A 88 -6.82 3.90 -1.83
C PRO A 88 -7.08 2.97 -0.63
N GLY A 89 -7.62 3.53 0.45
CA GLY A 89 -7.99 2.76 1.64
C GLY A 89 -6.89 2.69 2.71
N LEU A 90 -5.75 3.38 2.52
CA LEU A 90 -4.66 3.41 3.53
C LEU A 90 -5.08 3.99 4.88
N GLU A 91 -6.21 4.71 4.95
CA GLU A 91 -6.81 5.16 6.22
C GLU A 91 -7.16 3.98 7.16
N ALA A 92 -7.31 2.76 6.63
CA ALA A 92 -7.50 1.54 7.45
C ALA A 92 -6.32 1.27 8.41
N LEU A 93 -5.13 1.82 8.12
CA LEU A 93 -3.96 1.73 9.01
C LEU A 93 -4.18 2.42 10.36
N LYS A 94 -5.09 3.39 10.44
CA LYS A 94 -5.40 4.11 11.68
C LYS A 94 -5.76 3.16 12.83
N ASP A 95 -6.57 2.15 12.53
CA ASP A 95 -7.08 1.19 13.52
C ASP A 95 -6.43 -0.19 13.40
N ALA A 96 -5.37 -0.33 12.61
CA ALA A 96 -4.69 -1.61 12.41
C ALA A 96 -3.80 -1.98 13.60
N ASP A 97 -3.84 -3.22 14.03
CA ASP A 97 -2.92 -3.80 15.02
C ASP A 97 -1.57 -4.19 14.41
N GLY A 98 -1.52 -4.37 13.09
CA GLY A 98 -0.31 -4.67 12.34
C GLY A 98 -0.50 -4.42 10.85
N THR A 99 0.61 -4.28 10.13
CA THR A 99 0.59 -4.19 8.66
C THR A 99 1.61 -5.11 8.02
N VAL A 100 1.24 -5.66 6.87
CA VAL A 100 2.14 -6.41 5.98
C VAL A 100 2.30 -5.60 4.70
N ILE A 101 3.52 -5.18 4.40
CA ILE A 101 3.83 -4.36 3.23
C ILE A 101 4.59 -5.20 2.21
N PHE A 102 4.10 -5.22 0.97
CA PHE A 102 4.76 -5.81 -0.17
C PHE A 102 4.70 -4.82 -1.33
N THR A 103 5.68 -3.92 -1.36
CA THR A 103 5.74 -2.77 -2.27
C THR A 103 7.12 -2.67 -2.91
N ARG A 104 7.21 -1.95 -4.04
CA ARG A 104 8.47 -1.72 -4.74
C ARG A 104 8.47 -0.39 -5.48
N PHE A 105 9.42 0.48 -5.12
CA PHE A 105 9.70 1.76 -5.79
C PHE A 105 8.51 2.73 -5.89
N LEU A 106 7.62 2.73 -4.93
CA LEU A 106 6.46 3.60 -4.93
C LEU A 106 6.80 5.06 -4.58
N ALA A 107 6.02 5.98 -5.14
CA ALA A 107 5.96 7.38 -4.74
C ALA A 107 4.48 7.74 -4.54
N LEU A 108 3.94 7.40 -3.38
CA LEU A 108 2.53 7.62 -3.06
C LEU A 108 2.21 9.11 -2.97
N PRO A 109 0.99 9.54 -3.33
CA PRO A 109 0.50 10.88 -3.04
C PRO A 109 0.64 11.23 -1.55
N VAL A 110 0.81 12.54 -1.28
CA VAL A 110 1.05 13.05 0.08
C VAL A 110 -0.02 12.60 1.08
N GLU A 111 -1.29 12.67 0.69
CA GLU A 111 -2.43 12.28 1.50
C GLU A 111 -2.45 10.77 1.80
N GLN A 112 -1.99 9.94 0.88
CA GLN A 112 -1.90 8.49 1.08
C GLN A 112 -0.68 8.11 1.93
N MET A 113 0.49 8.69 1.64
CA MET A 113 1.69 8.41 2.41
C MET A 113 1.57 8.88 3.85
N LYS A 114 0.78 9.92 4.11
CA LYS A 114 0.46 10.38 5.46
C LYS A 114 -0.07 9.27 6.36
N HIS A 115 -0.93 8.39 5.86
CA HIS A 115 -1.47 7.28 6.66
C HIS A 115 -0.39 6.28 7.07
N ILE A 116 0.58 6.03 6.19
CA ILE A 116 1.75 5.19 6.52
C ILE A 116 2.65 5.90 7.52
N ASP A 117 2.94 7.19 7.32
CA ASP A 117 3.76 7.99 8.25
C ASP A 117 3.12 8.05 9.65
N ASP A 118 1.82 8.34 9.74
CA ASP A 118 1.07 8.33 11.02
C ASP A 118 1.12 6.95 11.71
N TYR A 119 0.99 5.87 10.92
CA TYR A 119 1.08 4.50 11.43
C TYR A 119 2.46 4.18 12.01
N LEU A 120 3.52 4.58 11.32
CA LEU A 120 4.90 4.40 11.76
C LEU A 120 5.21 5.26 12.99
N ASN A 121 4.75 6.51 13.02
CA ASN A 121 4.96 7.44 14.13
C ASN A 121 4.30 6.96 15.44
N ARG A 122 3.23 6.16 15.37
CA ARG A 122 2.65 5.51 16.55
C ARG A 122 3.30 4.17 16.89
N ALA A 123 4.42 3.83 16.27
CA ALA A 123 5.15 2.56 16.42
C ALA A 123 4.30 1.32 16.09
N GLY A 124 3.45 1.41 15.06
CA GLY A 124 2.65 0.29 14.56
C GLY A 124 3.54 -0.84 14.04
N PRO A 125 3.27 -2.13 14.38
CA PRO A 125 4.07 -3.26 13.92
C PRO A 125 4.05 -3.43 12.40
N VAL A 126 5.22 -3.63 11.78
CA VAL A 126 5.36 -3.78 10.32
C VAL A 126 6.08 -5.08 9.98
N VAL A 127 5.52 -5.81 9.03
CA VAL A 127 6.19 -6.93 8.34
C VAL A 127 6.41 -6.52 6.90
N GLY A 128 7.66 -6.38 6.47
CA GLY A 128 8.03 -6.12 5.09
C GLY A 128 8.38 -7.41 4.36
N LEU A 129 7.81 -7.62 3.17
CA LEU A 129 8.13 -8.76 2.32
C LEU A 129 9.01 -8.33 1.16
N ARG A 130 10.06 -9.14 0.89
CA ARG A 130 10.92 -9.07 -0.31
C ARG A 130 11.38 -7.64 -0.63
N THR A 131 10.82 -7.07 -1.68
CA THR A 131 11.16 -5.75 -2.26
C THR A 131 10.80 -4.56 -1.36
N SER A 132 10.10 -4.77 -0.26
CA SER A 132 9.72 -3.68 0.65
C SER A 132 10.92 -2.94 1.27
N THR A 133 12.11 -3.54 1.28
CA THR A 133 13.37 -2.85 1.66
C THR A 133 13.71 -1.68 0.74
N HIS A 134 13.19 -1.66 -0.48
CA HIS A 134 13.21 -0.55 -1.43
C HIS A 134 11.78 -0.20 -1.90
N GLY A 135 10.84 -0.25 -0.98
CA GLY A 135 9.42 -0.04 -1.23
C GLY A 135 9.08 1.36 -1.76
N PHE A 136 9.87 2.38 -1.39
CA PHE A 136 9.62 3.77 -1.77
C PHE A 136 10.77 4.38 -2.58
N ASN A 137 10.41 5.16 -3.63
CA ASN A 137 11.35 5.78 -4.56
C ASN A 137 10.90 7.18 -4.99
N TYR A 138 10.84 8.10 -4.04
CA TYR A 138 10.54 9.51 -4.29
C TYR A 138 11.64 10.17 -5.13
N LYS A 139 11.28 10.86 -6.20
CA LYS A 139 12.21 11.56 -7.10
C LYS A 139 12.42 13.02 -6.74
N ASN A 140 11.45 13.63 -6.08
CA ASN A 140 11.49 15.02 -5.70
C ASN A 140 11.99 15.14 -4.25
N GLU A 141 13.17 15.70 -4.06
CA GLU A 141 13.76 15.91 -2.73
C GLU A 141 12.97 16.91 -1.85
N LYS A 142 12.08 17.70 -2.47
CA LYS A 142 11.18 18.61 -1.74
C LYS A 142 9.88 17.92 -1.28
N ASP A 143 9.67 16.65 -1.64
CA ASP A 143 8.52 15.91 -1.16
C ASP A 143 8.62 15.73 0.37
N PRO A 144 7.53 15.99 1.13
CA PRO A 144 7.55 15.85 2.59
C PRO A 144 7.90 14.44 3.08
N TYR A 145 7.74 13.45 2.20
CA TYR A 145 8.04 12.05 2.49
C TYR A 145 9.29 11.52 1.78
N TYR A 146 10.11 12.40 1.22
CA TYR A 146 11.39 12.02 0.58
C TYR A 146 12.31 11.24 1.52
N LYS A 147 12.22 11.43 2.84
CA LYS A 147 12.97 10.66 3.85
C LYS A 147 12.77 9.14 3.72
N TYR A 148 11.65 8.67 3.15
CA TYR A 148 11.35 7.25 2.95
C TYR A 148 11.99 6.66 1.69
N HIS A 149 12.59 7.49 0.83
CA HIS A 149 13.31 7.04 -0.35
C HIS A 149 14.39 6.01 0.00
N PHE A 150 14.44 4.88 -0.71
CA PHE A 150 15.30 3.74 -0.37
C PHE A 150 16.81 4.03 -0.37
N ARG A 151 17.24 5.12 -0.97
CA ARG A 151 18.62 5.64 -0.96
C ARG A 151 18.73 7.00 -0.30
N TYR A 152 17.88 7.30 0.64
CA TYR A 152 17.94 8.57 1.36
C TYR A 152 19.27 8.72 2.11
N THR A 153 19.92 9.88 1.97
CA THR A 153 21.26 10.13 2.53
C THR A 153 21.26 11.06 3.75
N GLY A 154 20.10 11.63 4.11
CA GLY A 154 19.96 12.45 5.30
C GLY A 154 20.22 11.66 6.57
N LYS A 155 20.88 12.29 7.55
CA LYS A 155 21.27 11.62 8.81
C LYS A 155 20.09 11.28 9.70
N ASP A 156 18.99 12.01 9.56
CA ASP A 156 17.75 11.84 10.33
C ASP A 156 16.99 10.54 9.99
N TYR A 157 17.12 10.05 8.73
CA TYR A 157 16.43 8.84 8.27
C TYR A 157 17.27 8.03 7.27
N GLN A 158 18.56 7.89 7.54
CA GLN A 158 19.56 7.31 6.62
C GLN A 158 19.10 5.97 6.03
N SER A 159 19.27 5.83 4.72
CA SER A 159 18.86 4.65 3.91
C SER A 159 17.36 4.38 3.90
N GLY A 160 16.55 5.36 4.30
CA GLY A 160 15.11 5.39 4.12
C GLY A 160 14.31 4.30 4.84
N PHE A 161 13.12 4.03 4.32
CA PHE A 161 12.16 3.11 4.91
C PHE A 161 12.74 1.71 5.21
N GLY A 162 13.48 1.13 4.26
CA GLY A 162 14.01 -0.22 4.42
C GLY A 162 14.89 -0.34 5.66
N HIS A 163 15.84 0.57 5.82
CA HIS A 163 16.77 0.54 6.96
C HIS A 163 16.08 0.91 8.28
N GLN A 164 15.31 2.00 8.28
CA GLN A 164 14.75 2.57 9.51
C GLN A 164 13.56 1.79 10.06
N VAL A 165 12.79 1.13 9.21
CA VAL A 165 11.58 0.41 9.60
C VAL A 165 11.78 -1.10 9.58
N LEU A 166 12.47 -1.62 8.55
CA LEU A 166 12.64 -3.06 8.37
C LEU A 166 14.02 -3.58 8.81
N GLY A 167 14.93 -2.68 9.19
CA GLY A 167 16.29 -3.04 9.63
C GLY A 167 17.21 -3.48 8.50
N GLN A 168 16.83 -3.31 7.24
CA GLN A 168 17.58 -3.75 6.07
C GLN A 168 17.52 -2.77 4.91
N SER A 169 18.65 -2.53 4.26
CA SER A 169 18.73 -1.74 3.02
C SER A 169 18.96 -2.64 1.81
N TRP A 170 18.26 -2.37 0.73
CA TRP A 170 18.57 -2.98 -0.56
C TRP A 170 19.79 -2.29 -1.18
N VAL A 171 20.85 -3.05 -1.44
CA VAL A 171 22.08 -2.57 -2.06
C VAL A 171 22.13 -2.92 -3.55
N GLY A 172 21.69 -4.11 -3.91
CA GLY A 172 21.71 -4.62 -5.27
C GLY A 172 21.36 -6.11 -5.32
N HIS A 173 21.37 -6.67 -6.52
CA HIS A 173 21.21 -8.10 -6.72
C HIS A 173 22.49 -8.85 -6.33
N TYR A 174 22.32 -10.05 -5.78
CA TYR A 174 23.43 -10.95 -5.57
C TYR A 174 23.84 -11.61 -6.89
N GLY A 175 25.15 -11.61 -7.17
CA GLY A 175 25.67 -12.21 -8.38
C GLY A 175 25.49 -11.35 -9.64
N ARG A 176 25.76 -11.94 -10.79
CA ARG A 176 25.64 -11.28 -12.09
C ARG A 176 24.26 -11.57 -12.68
N ASN A 177 23.50 -10.53 -13.00
CA ASN A 177 22.20 -10.66 -13.65
C ASN A 177 22.29 -11.55 -14.90
N HIS A 178 21.36 -12.46 -15.06
CA HIS A 178 21.24 -13.42 -16.15
C HIS A 178 22.40 -14.43 -16.30
N GLN A 179 23.37 -14.44 -15.38
CA GLN A 179 24.51 -15.35 -15.41
C GLN A 179 24.56 -16.27 -14.17
N GLN A 180 23.99 -15.84 -13.07
CA GLN A 180 23.97 -16.59 -11.82
C GLN A 180 22.59 -16.64 -11.22
N SER A 181 22.21 -17.79 -10.69
CA SER A 181 20.97 -17.96 -9.92
C SER A 181 21.31 -18.41 -8.50
N THR A 182 20.50 -18.00 -7.55
CA THR A 182 20.48 -18.59 -6.21
C THR A 182 19.61 -19.85 -6.24
N ARG A 183 20.13 -20.94 -5.75
CA ARG A 183 19.35 -22.17 -5.51
C ARG A 183 18.78 -22.17 -4.11
#